data_0286e637754554979a2711f06b31295d
#
_entry.id   0286e637754554979a2711f06b31295d
#
_cell.length_a   1.000
_cell.length_b   1.000
_cell.length_c   1.000
_cell.angle_alpha   90.00
_cell.angle_beta   90.00
_cell.angle_gamma   90.00
#
_symmetry.space_group_name_H-M   'P 1'
#
loop_
_entity.id
_entity.type
_entity.pdbx_description
1 polymer ?
#
loop_
_entity_poly.entity_id
_entity_poly.type
_entity_poly.pdbx_seq_one_letter_code
_entity_poly.pdbx_strand_id
1 'polypeptide(L)'
;MSSSASSGSLSSSSLDEESSFEEAAMKLVARRRKERKGTQTKKKRGGSHPGKRPNKNRNRVLYHELLMRDYFVANPIYDSKDFRRRFRMRRELFDRILNSVVEYDSYFKCGVDCCGVKSFSSHQKITCALRYMAYGGSADQ
;
A
#
# COMPACT_ATOMS: atom_id res chain seq x y z
N MET A 1 35.22 -19.99 -40.41
CA MET A 1 34.82 -20.30 -39.02
C MET A 1 33.96 -19.16 -38.57
N SER A 2 32.63 -19.35 -38.65
CA SER A 2 31.63 -18.31 -38.41
C SER A 2 31.05 -18.52 -37.03
N SER A 3 31.25 -17.57 -36.14
CA SER A 3 30.66 -17.56 -34.80
C SER A 3 29.41 -16.70 -34.83
N SER A 4 28.24 -17.33 -34.81
CA SER A 4 26.93 -16.68 -34.64
C SER A 4 26.66 -16.38 -33.19
N ALA A 5 26.61 -15.11 -32.84
CA ALA A 5 26.15 -14.64 -31.54
C ALA A 5 24.62 -14.62 -31.54
N SER A 6 24.01 -15.46 -30.71
CA SER A 6 22.57 -15.47 -30.44
C SER A 6 22.26 -14.38 -29.40
N SER A 7 21.69 -13.28 -29.83
CA SER A 7 21.14 -12.25 -28.97
C SER A 7 19.78 -12.72 -28.46
N GLY A 8 19.74 -13.14 -27.20
CA GLY A 8 18.51 -13.51 -26.49
C GLY A 8 17.62 -12.27 -26.25
N SER A 9 16.48 -12.25 -26.93
CA SER A 9 15.39 -11.32 -26.67
C SER A 9 14.77 -11.66 -25.30
N LEU A 10 15.10 -10.88 -24.26
CA LEU A 10 14.50 -11.00 -22.94
C LEU A 10 13.57 -9.83 -22.65
N SER A 11 12.29 -10.17 -22.51
CA SER A 11 11.31 -9.56 -21.61
C SER A 11 10.63 -8.25 -22.00
N SER A 12 9.75 -8.27 -23.00
CA SER A 12 8.66 -7.30 -23.08
C SER A 12 7.49 -7.65 -22.13
N SER A 13 7.28 -8.92 -21.80
CA SER A 13 6.16 -9.39 -20.97
C SER A 13 6.15 -8.88 -19.52
N SER A 14 7.31 -8.60 -18.95
CA SER A 14 7.43 -8.12 -17.55
C SER A 14 7.02 -6.65 -17.38
N LEU A 15 7.18 -5.83 -18.42
CA LEU A 15 6.77 -4.41 -18.39
C LEU A 15 5.26 -4.26 -18.57
N ASP A 16 4.65 -5.12 -19.35
CA ASP A 16 3.20 -5.09 -19.60
C ASP A 16 2.42 -5.51 -18.36
N GLU A 17 2.89 -6.50 -17.61
CA GLU A 17 2.27 -6.89 -16.35
C GLU A 17 2.37 -5.80 -15.28
N GLU A 18 3.52 -5.12 -15.18
CA GLU A 18 3.72 -4.02 -14.23
C GLU A 18 2.82 -2.82 -14.57
N SER A 19 2.67 -2.48 -15.84
CA SER A 19 1.76 -1.43 -16.33
C SER A 19 0.30 -1.74 -16.01
N SER A 20 -0.12 -2.97 -16.22
CA SER A 20 -1.48 -3.44 -15.90
C SER A 20 -1.80 -3.33 -14.40
N PHE A 21 -0.83 -3.63 -13.54
CA PHE A 21 -1.00 -3.55 -12.09
C PHE A 21 -1.13 -2.11 -11.59
N GLU A 22 -0.36 -1.19 -12.17
CA GLU A 22 -0.42 0.24 -11.86
C GLU A 22 -1.78 0.84 -12.24
N GLU A 23 -2.29 0.49 -13.42
CA GLU A 23 -3.61 0.91 -13.87
C GLU A 23 -4.74 0.37 -12.97
N ALA A 24 -4.64 -0.88 -12.54
CA ALA A 24 -5.59 -1.49 -11.62
C ALA A 24 -5.59 -0.80 -10.25
N ALA A 25 -4.41 -0.46 -9.72
CA ALA A 25 -4.27 0.27 -8.47
C ALA A 25 -4.91 1.67 -8.54
N MET A 26 -4.69 2.38 -9.65
CA MET A 26 -5.29 3.71 -9.88
C MET A 26 -6.82 3.63 -10.02
N LYS A 27 -7.35 2.63 -10.71
CA LYS A 27 -8.80 2.39 -10.82
C LYS A 27 -9.44 2.13 -9.46
N LEU A 28 -8.77 1.36 -8.59
CA LEU A 28 -9.27 1.07 -7.23
C LEU A 28 -9.34 2.33 -6.36
N VAL A 29 -8.31 3.18 -6.42
CA VAL A 29 -8.28 4.47 -5.70
C VAL A 29 -9.40 5.38 -6.19
N ALA A 30 -9.59 5.48 -7.52
CA ALA A 30 -10.64 6.29 -8.12
C ALA A 30 -12.05 5.82 -7.73
N ARG A 31 -12.29 4.50 -7.72
CA ARG A 31 -13.56 3.89 -7.28
C ARG A 31 -13.87 4.24 -5.83
N ARG A 32 -12.90 4.09 -4.93
CA ARG A 32 -13.05 4.39 -3.50
C ARG A 32 -13.35 5.87 -3.23
N ARG A 33 -12.76 6.78 -4.03
CA ARG A 33 -13.07 8.21 -3.95
C ARG A 33 -14.49 8.53 -4.38
N LYS A 34 -15.00 7.85 -5.42
CA LYS A 34 -16.38 8.00 -5.92
C LYS A 34 -17.40 7.50 -4.88
N GLU A 35 -17.10 6.35 -4.26
CA GLU A 35 -17.93 5.78 -3.18
C GLU A 35 -17.99 6.70 -1.94
N ARG A 36 -16.86 7.33 -1.56
CA ARG A 36 -16.83 8.31 -0.45
C ARG A 36 -17.64 9.57 -0.71
N LYS A 37 -17.73 10.03 -1.96
CA LYS A 37 -18.55 11.21 -2.33
C LYS A 37 -20.05 10.90 -2.34
N GLY A 38 -20.45 9.65 -2.60
CA GLY A 38 -21.85 9.21 -2.65
C GLY A 38 -22.49 9.01 -1.27
N THR A 39 -21.71 8.86 -0.20
CA THR A 39 -22.21 8.48 1.13
C THR A 39 -22.14 9.61 2.17
N GLN A 40 -22.28 10.87 1.78
CA GLN A 40 -22.43 11.97 2.74
C GLN A 40 -23.88 12.06 3.29
N THR A 41 -24.46 10.96 3.71
CA THR A 41 -25.49 11.02 4.74
C THR A 41 -24.78 11.25 6.06
N LYS A 42 -25.01 12.38 6.70
CA LYS A 42 -24.50 12.69 8.06
C LYS A 42 -25.00 11.60 9.03
N LYS A 43 -24.30 10.47 9.11
CA LYS A 43 -24.50 9.52 10.20
C LYS A 43 -24.19 10.27 11.47
N LYS A 44 -25.20 10.44 12.33
CA LYS A 44 -25.00 10.93 13.70
C LYS A 44 -23.85 10.13 14.29
N ARG A 45 -22.70 10.76 14.54
CA ARG A 45 -21.59 10.12 15.23
C ARG A 45 -22.10 9.76 16.60
N GLY A 46 -22.27 8.47 16.85
CA GLY A 46 -22.60 7.99 18.20
C GLY A 46 -21.53 8.49 19.16
N GLY A 47 -21.95 9.25 20.17
CA GLY A 47 -21.05 9.71 21.22
C GLY A 47 -20.43 8.54 21.98
N SER A 48 -19.43 8.81 22.81
CA SER A 48 -18.82 7.84 23.70
C SER A 48 -19.90 7.28 24.63
N HIS A 49 -20.12 5.98 24.61
CA HIS A 49 -21.11 5.33 25.46
C HIS A 49 -20.48 4.94 26.80
N PRO A 50 -21.13 5.19 27.97
CA PRO A 50 -20.66 4.68 29.26
C PRO A 50 -20.42 3.15 29.19
N GLY A 51 -19.28 2.68 29.68
CA GLY A 51 -18.89 1.27 29.62
C GLY A 51 -18.16 0.81 28.33
N LYS A 52 -17.94 1.70 27.36
CA LYS A 52 -17.11 1.37 26.22
C LYS A 52 -15.67 1.10 26.65
N ARG A 53 -15.13 -0.06 26.26
CA ARG A 53 -13.71 -0.37 26.50
C ARG A 53 -12.81 0.69 25.84
N PRO A 54 -11.70 1.11 26.49
CA PRO A 54 -10.76 2.04 25.89
C PRO A 54 -10.18 1.44 24.60
N ASN A 55 -9.87 2.30 23.65
CA ASN A 55 -9.26 1.88 22.39
C ASN A 55 -7.89 1.26 22.68
N LYS A 56 -7.63 0.10 22.07
CA LYS A 56 -6.32 -0.56 22.16
C LYS A 56 -5.25 0.34 21.55
N ASN A 57 -4.14 0.53 22.27
CA ASN A 57 -2.96 1.17 21.70
C ASN A 57 -2.35 0.26 20.62
N ARG A 58 -2.39 0.70 19.37
CA ARG A 58 -1.91 -0.08 18.23
C ARG A 58 -0.46 0.23 17.86
N ASN A 59 0.27 1.00 18.67
CA ASN A 59 1.70 1.34 18.48
C ASN A 59 2.08 1.64 17.01
N ARG A 60 1.29 2.50 16.34
CA ARG A 60 1.39 2.77 14.90
C ARG A 60 2.79 3.18 14.46
N VAL A 61 3.50 3.93 15.31
CA VAL A 61 4.87 4.39 15.04
C VAL A 61 5.82 3.21 15.06
N LEU A 62 5.78 2.38 16.09
CA LEU A 62 6.63 1.19 16.20
C LEU A 62 6.46 0.26 14.99
N TYR A 63 5.22 -0.02 14.60
CA TYR A 63 4.96 -0.88 13.44
C TYR A 63 5.36 -0.23 12.11
N HIS A 64 5.39 1.10 12.03
CA HIS A 64 5.97 1.79 10.88
C HIS A 64 7.48 1.57 10.82
N GLU A 65 8.19 1.76 11.92
CA GLU A 65 9.64 1.57 12.01
C GLU A 65 10.04 0.12 11.69
N LEU A 66 9.29 -0.85 12.21
CA LEU A 66 9.50 -2.26 11.89
C LEU A 66 9.31 -2.53 10.39
N LEU A 67 8.24 -2.02 9.80
CA LEU A 67 7.98 -2.17 8.36
C LEU A 67 9.11 -1.56 7.51
N MET A 68 9.57 -0.36 7.88
CA MET A 68 10.67 0.30 7.18
C MET A 68 11.97 -0.51 7.28
N ARG A 69 12.34 -0.96 8.48
CA ARG A 69 13.53 -1.79 8.72
C ARG A 69 13.46 -3.11 7.95
N ASP A 70 12.30 -3.72 7.90
CA ASP A 70 12.11 -5.03 7.30
C ASP A 70 12.25 -4.99 5.77
N TYR A 71 11.77 -3.91 5.10
CA TYR A 71 11.63 -3.89 3.64
C TYR A 71 12.19 -2.65 2.94
N PHE A 72 12.25 -1.48 3.60
CA PHE A 72 12.42 -0.19 2.90
C PHE A 72 13.73 0.56 3.17
N VAL A 73 14.52 0.17 4.15
CA VAL A 73 15.87 0.74 4.36
C VAL A 73 16.87 0.28 3.31
N ALA A 74 18.06 0.87 3.31
CA ALA A 74 19.13 0.52 2.37
C ALA A 74 19.59 -0.95 2.52
N ASN A 75 19.67 -1.46 3.76
CA ASN A 75 19.97 -2.86 4.07
C ASN A 75 18.77 -3.47 4.82
N PRO A 76 17.74 -3.92 4.10
CA PRO A 76 16.55 -4.47 4.71
C PRO A 76 16.80 -5.89 5.23
N ILE A 77 16.01 -6.33 6.22
CA ILE A 77 16.07 -7.70 6.74
C ILE A 77 15.65 -8.70 5.66
N TYR A 78 14.65 -8.35 4.86
CA TYR A 78 14.14 -9.18 3.77
C TYR A 78 14.68 -8.70 2.42
N ASP A 79 15.19 -9.63 1.64
CA ASP A 79 15.78 -9.34 0.33
C ASP A 79 14.71 -9.02 -0.75
N SER A 80 15.17 -8.75 -1.97
CA SER A 80 14.29 -8.43 -3.11
C SER A 80 13.39 -9.60 -3.52
N LYS A 81 13.81 -10.85 -3.27
CA LYS A 81 12.98 -12.05 -3.55
C LYS A 81 11.84 -12.15 -2.56
N ASP A 82 12.11 -11.91 -1.27
CA ASP A 82 11.09 -11.91 -0.23
C ASP A 82 10.12 -10.75 -0.42
N PHE A 83 10.61 -9.58 -0.82
CA PHE A 83 9.76 -8.45 -1.19
C PHE A 83 8.79 -8.83 -2.31
N ARG A 84 9.30 -9.39 -3.41
CA ARG A 84 8.47 -9.82 -4.54
C ARG A 84 7.49 -10.93 -4.15
N ARG A 85 7.89 -11.87 -3.33
CA ARG A 85 7.00 -12.91 -2.79
C ARG A 85 5.86 -12.31 -1.98
N ARG A 86 6.16 -11.27 -1.14
CA ARG A 86 5.18 -10.67 -0.23
C ARG A 86 4.22 -9.71 -0.91
N PHE A 87 4.74 -8.89 -1.83
CA PHE A 87 3.98 -7.81 -2.48
C PHE A 87 3.56 -8.13 -3.91
N ARG A 88 4.05 -9.24 -4.49
CA ARG A 88 3.83 -9.67 -5.89
C ARG A 88 4.34 -8.66 -6.92
N MET A 89 5.25 -7.77 -6.52
CA MET A 89 5.87 -6.76 -7.37
C MET A 89 7.29 -6.43 -6.92
N ARG A 90 8.04 -5.71 -7.75
CA ARG A 90 9.35 -5.18 -7.39
C ARG A 90 9.21 -3.94 -6.51
N ARG A 91 10.27 -3.62 -5.76
CA ARG A 91 10.30 -2.46 -4.87
C ARG A 91 10.13 -1.14 -5.63
N GLU A 92 10.78 -1.00 -6.77
CA GLU A 92 10.72 0.22 -7.59
C GLU A 92 9.29 0.51 -8.04
N LEU A 93 8.53 -0.52 -8.40
CA LEU A 93 7.13 -0.38 -8.75
C LEU A 93 6.28 0.01 -7.53
N PHE A 94 6.56 -0.59 -6.37
CA PHE A 94 5.89 -0.22 -5.13
C PHE A 94 6.09 1.26 -4.80
N ASP A 95 7.33 1.77 -4.89
CA ASP A 95 7.67 3.16 -4.60
C ASP A 95 6.99 4.12 -5.60
N ARG A 96 6.93 3.74 -6.87
CA ARG A 96 6.22 4.50 -7.90
C ARG A 96 4.72 4.59 -7.62
N ILE A 97 4.08 3.47 -7.28
CA ILE A 97 2.67 3.42 -6.89
C ILE A 97 2.43 4.27 -5.63
N LEU A 98 3.30 4.13 -4.62
CA LEU A 98 3.21 4.89 -3.38
C LEU A 98 3.19 6.40 -3.68
N ASN A 99 4.14 6.89 -4.47
CA ASN A 99 4.26 8.30 -4.80
C ASN A 99 3.03 8.79 -5.57
N SER A 100 2.62 8.09 -6.62
CA SER A 100 1.44 8.45 -7.42
C SER A 100 0.15 8.48 -6.60
N VAL A 101 -0.04 7.50 -5.72
CA VAL A 101 -1.25 7.43 -4.88
C VAL A 101 -1.26 8.51 -3.80
N VAL A 102 -0.10 8.82 -3.20
CA VAL A 102 0.03 9.88 -2.19
C VAL A 102 -0.19 11.27 -2.80
N GLU A 103 0.26 11.48 -4.03
CA GLU A 103 0.00 12.70 -4.78
C GLU A 103 -1.47 12.87 -5.15
N TYR A 104 -2.09 11.79 -5.60
CA TYR A 104 -3.48 11.79 -6.07
C TYR A 104 -4.50 11.97 -4.94
N ASP A 105 -4.33 11.32 -3.78
CA ASP A 105 -5.30 11.36 -2.68
C ASP A 105 -4.61 11.63 -1.33
N SER A 106 -4.94 12.78 -0.75
CA SER A 106 -4.44 13.21 0.56
C SER A 106 -4.76 12.23 1.71
N TYR A 107 -5.72 11.31 1.54
CA TYR A 107 -5.98 10.25 2.52
C TYR A 107 -4.75 9.41 2.80
N PHE A 108 -3.91 9.16 1.79
CA PHE A 108 -2.71 8.34 1.95
C PHE A 108 -1.56 9.06 2.67
N LYS A 109 -1.62 10.38 2.80
CA LYS A 109 -0.66 11.14 3.62
C LYS A 109 -0.84 10.83 5.10
N CYS A 110 0.26 10.88 5.85
CA CYS A 110 0.19 10.78 7.30
C CYS A 110 -0.44 12.07 7.84
N GLY A 111 -1.58 11.94 8.47
CA GLY A 111 -2.28 13.05 9.14
C GLY A 111 -2.30 12.87 10.64
N VAL A 112 -2.78 13.89 11.34
CA VAL A 112 -3.03 13.86 12.79
C VAL A 112 -4.54 14.00 13.00
N ASP A 113 -5.11 13.21 13.88
CA ASP A 113 -6.53 13.32 14.23
C ASP A 113 -6.80 14.47 15.21
N CYS A 114 -8.06 14.72 15.51
CA CYS A 114 -8.47 15.77 16.46
C CYS A 114 -7.93 15.57 17.88
N CYS A 115 -7.44 14.38 18.22
CA CYS A 115 -6.85 14.04 19.52
C CYS A 115 -5.31 14.12 19.49
N GLY A 116 -4.70 14.63 18.42
CA GLY A 116 -3.24 14.72 18.27
C GLY A 116 -2.57 13.38 17.95
N VAL A 117 -3.33 12.32 17.66
CA VAL A 117 -2.78 11.00 17.37
C VAL A 117 -2.45 10.87 15.88
N LYS A 118 -1.21 10.49 15.55
CA LYS A 118 -0.77 10.26 14.18
C LYS A 118 -1.55 9.10 13.54
N SER A 119 -1.98 9.30 12.30
CA SER A 119 -2.59 8.25 11.47
C SER A 119 -1.53 7.21 11.04
N PHE A 120 -1.96 6.16 10.35
CA PHE A 120 -1.02 5.27 9.67
C PHE A 120 -0.21 6.03 8.62
N SER A 121 1.07 5.67 8.48
CA SER A 121 1.94 6.22 7.44
C SER A 121 1.47 5.80 6.04
N SER A 122 1.94 6.51 5.02
CA SER A 122 1.67 6.17 3.62
C SER A 122 2.08 4.74 3.29
N HIS A 123 3.28 4.33 3.71
CA HIS A 123 3.78 2.97 3.54
C HIS A 123 2.86 1.93 4.17
N GLN A 124 2.40 2.14 5.41
CA GLN A 124 1.49 1.21 6.07
C GLN A 124 0.15 1.08 5.33
N LYS A 125 -0.41 2.21 4.87
CA LYS A 125 -1.69 2.24 4.15
C LYS A 125 -1.59 1.52 2.81
N ILE A 126 -0.54 1.82 2.02
CA ILE A 126 -0.31 1.20 0.71
C ILE A 126 0.04 -0.27 0.85
N THR A 127 0.92 -0.63 1.79
CA THR A 127 1.24 -2.02 2.10
C THR A 127 -0.02 -2.85 2.38
N CYS A 128 -0.91 -2.33 3.21
CA CYS A 128 -2.16 -3.00 3.52
C CYS A 128 -3.04 -3.19 2.28
N ALA A 129 -3.18 -2.13 1.47
CA ALA A 129 -4.00 -2.17 0.26
C ALA A 129 -3.44 -3.16 -0.79
N LEU A 130 -2.15 -3.11 -1.05
CA LEU A 130 -1.49 -3.99 -2.02
C LEU A 130 -1.50 -5.45 -1.58
N ARG A 131 -1.29 -5.71 -0.30
CA ARG A 131 -1.39 -7.09 0.22
C ARG A 131 -2.80 -7.63 0.10
N TYR A 132 -3.80 -6.82 0.40
CA TYR A 132 -5.20 -7.22 0.22
C TYR A 132 -5.49 -7.59 -1.24
N MET A 133 -5.02 -6.80 -2.21
CA MET A 133 -5.18 -7.09 -3.63
C MET A 133 -4.38 -8.32 -4.07
N ALA A 134 -3.16 -8.49 -3.58
CA ALA A 134 -2.28 -9.60 -3.98
C ALA A 134 -2.77 -10.98 -3.49
N TYR A 135 -3.45 -11.03 -2.36
CA TYR A 135 -3.89 -12.28 -1.76
C TYR A 135 -5.40 -12.53 -1.87
N GLY A 136 -6.18 -11.53 -2.31
CA GLY A 136 -7.63 -11.64 -2.47
C GLY A 136 -8.37 -11.99 -1.16
N GLY A 137 -7.73 -11.76 -0.02
CA GLY A 137 -8.28 -12.08 1.29
C GLY A 137 -9.35 -11.09 1.76
N SER A 138 -10.11 -11.47 2.78
CA SER A 138 -10.98 -10.54 3.49
C SER A 138 -10.17 -9.53 4.30
N ALA A 139 -10.70 -8.33 4.49
CA ALA A 139 -10.07 -7.28 5.31
C ALA A 139 -9.99 -7.68 6.81
N ASP A 140 -10.72 -8.71 7.21
CA ASP A 140 -10.86 -9.19 8.59
C ASP A 140 -10.00 -10.43 8.91
N GLN A 141 -9.12 -10.83 7.99
CA GLN A 141 -8.15 -11.92 8.21
C GLN A 141 -6.81 -11.41 8.73
#